data_ecf1048a8fabbac0bfe90b01a5e39f2b
#
_entry.id   ecf1048a8fabbac0bfe90b01a5e39f2b
#
_cell.length_a   1.000
_cell.length_b   1.000
_cell.length_c   1.000
_cell.angle_alpha   90.00
_cell.angle_beta   90.00
_cell.angle_gamma   90.00
#
_symmetry.space_group_name_H-M   'P 1'
#
loop_
_entity.id
_entity.type
_entity.pdbx_description
1 polymer ?
#
loop_
_entity_poly.entity_id
_entity_poly.type
_entity_poly.pdbx_seq_one_letter_code
_entity_poly.pdbx_strand_id
1 'polypeptide(L)'
;IVKYPSIWILGLASSTMYVTRYAINSWGILYLQEIRGFSLVEAGSIIGLNTFTGIIGCVAYGFISDKYFDARRPPVTLMFGIVEIASLFLIFFGPDSTVVLTIAFLIYGFTLSGLLAVLGGLFAIDIAPKNISGAAMGFIGLFSYIGAGLQEKISSLLIKTSTENDTSELLYNFDDAIIFWVFASIVSFILSLALWNKKTED
;
A
#
# COMPACT_ATOMS: atom_id res chain seq x y z
N ILE A 1 0.18 -25.70 -2.00
CA ILE A 1 0.36 -24.27 -2.25
C ILE A 1 1.10 -24.04 -3.57
N VAL A 2 2.29 -24.63 -3.75
CA VAL A 2 3.16 -24.38 -4.93
C VAL A 2 2.46 -24.69 -6.27
N LYS A 3 1.47 -25.57 -6.30
CA LYS A 3 0.72 -25.96 -7.49
C LYS A 3 -0.37 -24.95 -7.91
N TYR A 4 -0.66 -23.95 -7.09
CA TYR A 4 -1.74 -22.99 -7.35
C TYR A 4 -1.17 -21.63 -7.80
N PRO A 5 -1.14 -21.34 -9.12
CA PRO A 5 -0.60 -20.07 -9.63
C PRO A 5 -1.29 -18.83 -9.05
N SER A 6 -2.58 -18.95 -8.72
CA SER A 6 -3.35 -17.85 -8.11
C SER A 6 -2.78 -17.39 -6.77
N ILE A 7 -2.24 -18.32 -5.96
CA ILE A 7 -1.63 -17.99 -4.67
C ILE A 7 -0.30 -17.24 -4.86
N TRP A 8 0.47 -17.58 -5.89
CA TRP A 8 1.69 -16.86 -6.24
C TRP A 8 1.41 -15.43 -6.70
N ILE A 9 0.41 -15.26 -7.58
CA ILE A 9 -0.02 -13.93 -8.04
C ILE A 9 -0.48 -13.09 -6.86
N LEU A 10 -1.27 -13.67 -5.95
CA LEU A 10 -1.74 -12.98 -4.76
C LEU A 10 -0.59 -12.64 -3.79
N GLY A 11 0.38 -13.53 -3.62
CA GLY A 11 1.59 -13.28 -2.83
C GLY A 11 2.40 -12.10 -3.39
N LEU A 12 2.60 -12.06 -4.72
CA LEU A 12 3.29 -10.96 -5.39
C LEU A 12 2.50 -9.64 -5.30
N ALA A 13 1.17 -9.68 -5.47
CA ALA A 13 0.31 -8.51 -5.31
C ALA A 13 0.40 -7.96 -3.88
N SER A 14 0.35 -8.83 -2.88
CA SER A 14 0.50 -8.44 -1.48
C SER A 14 1.90 -7.90 -1.19
N SER A 15 2.95 -8.53 -1.71
CA SER A 15 4.34 -8.08 -1.56
C SER A 15 4.52 -6.63 -2.06
N THR A 16 4.04 -6.35 -3.27
CA THR A 16 4.16 -5.01 -3.87
C THR A 16 3.26 -3.97 -3.18
N MET A 17 2.10 -4.34 -2.66
CA MET A 17 1.28 -3.46 -1.82
C MET A 17 1.98 -3.14 -0.48
N TYR A 18 2.68 -4.11 0.10
CA TYR A 18 3.47 -3.88 1.32
C TYR A 18 4.66 -2.94 1.10
N VAL A 19 5.23 -2.91 -0.11
CA VAL A 19 6.22 -1.88 -0.49
C VAL A 19 5.64 -0.49 -0.25
N THR A 20 4.47 -0.18 -0.80
CA THR A 20 3.84 1.14 -0.68
C THR A 20 3.45 1.46 0.77
N ARG A 21 2.91 0.48 1.49
CA ARG A 21 2.58 0.62 2.90
C ARG A 21 3.78 1.04 3.74
N TYR A 22 4.87 0.28 3.64
CA TYR A 22 6.07 0.53 4.45
C TYR A 22 6.82 1.77 3.99
N ALA A 23 6.76 2.13 2.71
CA ALA A 23 7.27 3.40 2.21
C ALA A 23 6.69 4.58 3.00
N ILE A 24 5.37 4.65 3.10
CA ILE A 24 4.69 5.73 3.84
C ILE A 24 4.93 5.63 5.35
N ASN A 25 4.92 4.43 5.93
CA ASN A 25 5.10 4.29 7.37
C ASN A 25 6.52 4.61 7.84
N SER A 26 7.55 4.24 7.08
CA SER A 26 8.95 4.43 7.46
C SER A 26 9.50 5.77 7.01
N TRP A 27 9.16 6.21 5.79
CA TRP A 27 9.74 7.39 5.16
C TRP A 27 8.79 8.58 5.06
N GLY A 28 7.49 8.37 5.32
CA GLY A 28 6.46 9.41 5.15
C GLY A 28 6.67 10.61 6.06
N ILE A 29 7.09 10.42 7.31
CA ILE A 29 7.38 11.54 8.22
C ILE A 29 8.57 12.34 7.70
N LEU A 30 9.66 11.68 7.31
CA LEU A 30 10.84 12.35 6.76
C LEU A 30 10.49 13.09 5.46
N TYR A 31 9.73 12.49 4.56
CA TYR A 31 9.25 13.13 3.34
C TYR A 31 8.43 14.40 3.63
N LEU A 32 7.53 14.34 4.60
CA LEU A 32 6.70 15.49 4.98
C LEU A 32 7.54 16.63 5.59
N GLN A 33 8.57 16.29 6.36
CA GLN A 33 9.46 17.28 6.95
C GLN A 33 10.39 17.91 5.91
N GLU A 34 11.12 17.11 5.16
CA GLU A 34 12.20 17.57 4.28
C GLU A 34 11.70 18.14 2.95
N ILE A 35 10.63 17.57 2.40
CA ILE A 35 10.12 17.99 1.08
C ILE A 35 8.92 18.94 1.17
N ARG A 36 8.07 18.75 2.19
CA ARG A 36 6.83 19.54 2.34
C ARG A 36 6.91 20.58 3.46
N GLY A 37 8.01 20.63 4.21
CA GLY A 37 8.27 21.64 5.24
C GLY A 37 7.39 21.54 6.49
N PHE A 38 6.79 20.38 6.77
CA PHE A 38 5.99 20.16 7.98
C PHE A 38 6.88 19.99 9.20
N SER A 39 6.42 20.46 10.36
CA SER A 39 7.03 20.11 11.64
C SER A 39 6.85 18.61 11.93
N LEU A 40 7.71 18.06 12.81
CA LEU A 40 7.60 16.66 13.22
C LEU A 40 6.22 16.32 13.80
N VAL A 41 5.60 17.24 14.55
CA VAL A 41 4.28 17.03 15.16
C VAL A 41 3.18 17.00 14.11
N GLU A 42 3.22 17.89 13.12
CA GLU A 42 2.25 17.92 12.02
C GLU A 42 2.39 16.66 11.15
N ALA A 43 3.62 16.31 10.74
CA ALA A 43 3.88 15.10 9.95
C ALA A 43 3.43 13.83 10.70
N GLY A 44 3.78 13.71 11.97
CA GLY A 44 3.34 12.60 12.82
C GLY A 44 1.82 12.53 12.98
N SER A 45 1.14 13.68 13.07
CA SER A 45 -0.32 13.76 13.16
C SER A 45 -0.99 13.29 11.86
N ILE A 46 -0.47 13.69 10.71
CA ILE A 46 -0.97 13.25 9.38
C ILE A 46 -0.83 11.73 9.24
N ILE A 47 0.32 11.17 9.58
CA ILE A 47 0.56 9.71 9.51
C ILE A 47 -0.30 8.97 10.55
N GLY A 48 -0.50 9.53 11.74
CA GLY A 48 -1.41 8.98 12.75
C GLY A 48 -2.87 8.94 12.28
N LEU A 49 -3.35 10.03 11.69
CA LEU A 49 -4.69 10.12 11.10
C LEU A 49 -4.85 9.16 9.91
N ASN A 50 -3.85 9.02 9.06
CA ASN A 50 -3.83 8.03 7.98
C ASN A 50 -4.05 6.60 8.54
N THR A 51 -3.39 6.25 9.64
CA THR A 51 -3.57 4.95 10.30
C THR A 51 -4.97 4.79 10.86
N PHE A 52 -5.52 5.83 11.48
CA PHE A 52 -6.87 5.82 12.04
C PHE A 52 -7.95 5.64 10.95
N THR A 53 -7.86 6.37 9.84
CA THR A 53 -8.78 6.19 8.70
C THR A 53 -8.67 4.80 8.09
N GLY A 54 -7.50 4.18 8.19
CA GLY A 54 -7.28 2.80 7.76
C GLY A 54 -8.15 1.78 8.49
N ILE A 55 -8.39 1.97 9.79
CA ILE A 55 -9.30 1.10 10.56
C ILE A 55 -10.71 1.18 9.96
N ILE A 56 -11.19 2.38 9.68
CA ILE A 56 -12.49 2.62 9.07
C ILE A 56 -12.53 2.01 7.65
N GLY A 57 -11.47 2.18 6.88
CA GLY A 57 -11.37 1.67 5.52
C GLY A 57 -11.41 0.15 5.43
N CYS A 58 -10.76 -0.55 6.36
CA CYS A 58 -10.81 -2.01 6.45
C CYS A 58 -12.25 -2.52 6.68
N VAL A 59 -12.99 -1.89 7.61
CA VAL A 59 -14.40 -2.21 7.89
C VAL A 59 -15.29 -1.86 6.69
N ALA A 60 -15.08 -0.68 6.10
CA ALA A 60 -15.83 -0.22 4.94
C ALA A 60 -15.63 -1.15 3.74
N TYR A 61 -14.40 -1.62 3.49
CA TYR A 61 -14.13 -2.59 2.42
C TYR A 61 -14.98 -3.85 2.57
N GLY A 62 -14.95 -4.47 3.77
CA GLY A 62 -15.75 -5.67 4.06
C GLY A 62 -17.25 -5.41 3.86
N PHE A 63 -17.76 -4.35 4.45
CA PHE A 63 -19.18 -3.96 4.33
C PHE A 63 -19.61 -3.73 2.87
N ILE A 64 -18.81 -3.01 2.08
CA ILE A 64 -19.10 -2.75 0.66
C ILE A 64 -19.09 -4.06 -0.13
N SER A 65 -18.08 -4.90 0.08
CA SER A 65 -17.96 -6.19 -0.58
C SER A 65 -19.17 -7.10 -0.30
N ASP A 66 -19.56 -7.21 0.96
CA ASP A 66 -20.59 -8.16 1.37
C ASP A 66 -21.99 -7.66 0.99
N LYS A 67 -22.25 -6.34 1.12
CA LYS A 67 -23.58 -5.77 0.89
C LYS A 67 -23.92 -5.51 -0.57
N TYR A 68 -22.94 -5.03 -1.35
CA TYR A 68 -23.19 -4.55 -2.74
C TYR A 68 -22.66 -5.48 -3.81
N PHE A 69 -21.75 -6.41 -3.47
CA PHE A 69 -21.11 -7.30 -4.44
C PHE A 69 -21.18 -8.78 -4.06
N ASP A 70 -22.12 -9.17 -3.19
CA ASP A 70 -22.32 -10.57 -2.77
C ASP A 70 -21.01 -11.25 -2.33
N ALA A 71 -20.24 -10.56 -1.51
CA ALA A 71 -18.90 -10.96 -1.03
C ALA A 71 -17.84 -11.16 -2.13
N ARG A 72 -18.07 -10.68 -3.36
CA ARG A 72 -17.07 -10.70 -4.43
C ARG A 72 -15.99 -9.64 -4.19
N ARG A 73 -14.76 -10.07 -3.96
CA ARG A 73 -13.64 -9.16 -3.64
C ARG A 73 -13.15 -8.31 -4.83
N PRO A 74 -13.05 -8.84 -6.08
CA PRO A 74 -12.41 -8.10 -7.17
C PRO A 74 -13.02 -6.72 -7.48
N PRO A 75 -14.36 -6.50 -7.51
CA PRO A 75 -14.91 -5.17 -7.79
C PRO A 75 -14.50 -4.12 -6.76
N VAL A 76 -14.50 -4.47 -5.46
CA VAL A 76 -14.13 -3.55 -4.40
C VAL A 76 -12.62 -3.31 -4.40
N THR A 77 -11.82 -4.34 -4.67
CA THR A 77 -10.37 -4.20 -4.86
C THR A 77 -10.05 -3.23 -5.99
N LEU A 78 -10.79 -3.29 -7.12
CA LEU A 78 -10.64 -2.34 -8.23
C LEU A 78 -10.93 -0.90 -7.78
N MET A 79 -12.06 -0.68 -7.10
CA MET A 79 -12.45 0.66 -6.64
C MET A 79 -11.43 1.23 -5.66
N PHE A 80 -11.05 0.46 -4.66
CA PHE A 80 -10.06 0.88 -3.65
C PHE A 80 -8.68 1.08 -4.26
N GLY A 81 -8.26 0.23 -5.20
CA GLY A 81 -6.96 0.35 -5.85
C GLY A 81 -6.84 1.60 -6.74
N ILE A 82 -7.90 1.93 -7.50
CA ILE A 82 -7.91 3.18 -8.28
C ILE A 82 -7.81 4.39 -7.36
N VAL A 83 -8.58 4.43 -6.27
CA VAL A 83 -8.58 5.55 -5.33
C VAL A 83 -7.25 5.62 -4.56
N GLU A 84 -6.66 4.49 -4.21
CA GLU A 84 -5.34 4.42 -3.57
C GLU A 84 -4.26 4.99 -4.47
N ILE A 85 -4.18 4.57 -5.74
CA ILE A 85 -3.22 5.10 -6.71
C ILE A 85 -3.43 6.60 -6.93
N ALA A 86 -4.68 7.05 -7.09
CA ALA A 86 -4.99 8.47 -7.25
C ALA A 86 -4.55 9.29 -6.02
N SER A 87 -4.74 8.76 -4.80
CA SER A 87 -4.29 9.44 -3.58
C SER A 87 -2.76 9.50 -3.48
N LEU A 88 -2.02 8.47 -3.92
CA LEU A 88 -0.57 8.52 -4.02
C LEU A 88 -0.09 9.59 -5.00
N PHE A 89 -0.74 9.72 -6.15
CA PHE A 89 -0.43 10.80 -7.09
C PHE A 89 -0.68 12.17 -6.48
N LEU A 90 -1.75 12.36 -5.70
CA LEU A 90 -2.00 13.62 -4.99
C LEU A 90 -0.96 13.89 -3.89
N ILE A 91 -0.51 12.87 -3.16
CA ILE A 91 0.50 13.00 -2.11
C ILE A 91 1.84 13.46 -2.70
N PHE A 92 2.27 12.85 -3.78
CA PHE A 92 3.62 13.08 -4.30
C PHE A 92 3.69 14.20 -5.36
N PHE A 93 2.67 14.32 -6.20
CA PHE A 93 2.65 15.25 -7.34
C PHE A 93 1.55 16.32 -7.25
N GLY A 94 0.77 16.32 -6.17
CA GLY A 94 -0.30 17.31 -5.95
C GLY A 94 0.24 18.67 -5.53
N PRO A 95 -0.66 19.69 -5.47
CA PRO A 95 -0.30 21.05 -5.09
C PRO A 95 0.21 21.13 -3.65
N ASP A 96 1.05 22.14 -3.38
CA ASP A 96 1.60 22.43 -2.05
C ASP A 96 0.53 23.08 -1.14
N SER A 97 -0.48 22.28 -0.81
CA SER A 97 -1.58 22.67 0.08
C SER A 97 -1.68 21.65 1.21
N THR A 98 -1.50 22.11 2.45
CA THR A 98 -1.62 21.28 3.65
C THR A 98 -2.96 20.54 3.69
N VAL A 99 -4.05 21.20 3.31
CA VAL A 99 -5.41 20.62 3.32
C VAL A 99 -5.51 19.48 2.29
N VAL A 100 -5.06 19.73 1.05
CA VAL A 100 -5.10 18.72 -0.02
C VAL A 100 -4.25 17.52 0.35
N LEU A 101 -3.05 17.76 0.87
CA LEU A 101 -2.12 16.72 1.27
C LEU A 101 -2.69 15.86 2.43
N THR A 102 -3.25 16.52 3.46
CA THR A 102 -3.88 15.82 4.58
C THR A 102 -5.05 14.95 4.10
N ILE A 103 -5.94 15.48 3.26
CA ILE A 103 -7.06 14.72 2.69
C ILE A 103 -6.54 13.53 1.86
N ALA A 104 -5.49 13.73 1.05
CA ALA A 104 -4.90 12.65 0.26
C ALA A 104 -4.36 11.52 1.14
N PHE A 105 -3.67 11.84 2.25
CA PHE A 105 -3.21 10.85 3.22
C PHE A 105 -4.36 10.12 3.93
N LEU A 106 -5.46 10.81 4.26
CA LEU A 106 -6.65 10.18 4.86
C LEU A 106 -7.30 9.18 3.89
N ILE A 107 -7.45 9.57 2.63
CA ILE A 107 -8.00 8.70 1.57
C ILE A 107 -7.07 7.51 1.31
N TYR A 108 -5.77 7.76 1.25
CA TYR A 108 -4.75 6.72 1.10
C TYR A 108 -4.84 5.68 2.23
N GLY A 109 -4.85 6.12 3.49
CA GLY A 109 -4.97 5.22 4.64
C GLY A 109 -6.24 4.38 4.62
N PHE A 110 -7.37 5.02 4.31
CA PHE A 110 -8.66 4.37 4.17
C PHE A 110 -8.63 3.25 3.10
N THR A 111 -8.13 3.54 1.92
CA THR A 111 -8.12 2.58 0.81
C THR A 111 -7.05 1.51 0.98
N LEU A 112 -5.84 1.89 1.37
CA LEU A 112 -4.74 0.96 1.58
C LEU A 112 -5.09 -0.13 2.60
N SER A 113 -5.67 0.23 3.74
CA SER A 113 -5.94 -0.76 4.80
C SER A 113 -6.99 -1.78 4.38
N GLY A 114 -8.00 -1.37 3.60
CA GLY A 114 -8.95 -2.30 2.98
C GLY A 114 -8.27 -3.28 2.02
N LEU A 115 -7.39 -2.77 1.17
CA LEU A 115 -6.61 -3.60 0.23
C LEU A 115 -5.66 -4.57 0.96
N LEU A 116 -5.01 -4.12 2.02
CA LEU A 116 -4.11 -4.97 2.81
C LEU A 116 -4.84 -6.14 3.48
N ALA A 117 -6.03 -5.91 4.02
CA ALA A 117 -6.82 -6.97 4.63
C ALA A 117 -7.19 -8.06 3.63
N VAL A 118 -7.49 -7.66 2.40
CA VAL A 118 -7.91 -8.58 1.33
C VAL A 118 -6.72 -9.27 0.69
N LEU A 119 -5.75 -8.52 0.20
CA LEU A 119 -4.57 -9.08 -0.47
C LEU A 119 -3.67 -9.84 0.50
N GLY A 120 -3.63 -9.44 1.78
CA GLY A 120 -2.84 -10.08 2.82
C GLY A 120 -3.42 -11.41 3.34
N GLY A 121 -4.68 -11.72 3.05
CA GLY A 121 -5.23 -12.94 3.60
C GLY A 121 -6.65 -13.32 3.17
N LEU A 122 -7.61 -12.40 3.21
CA LEU A 122 -9.02 -12.75 2.95
C LEU A 122 -9.22 -13.35 1.55
N PHE A 123 -8.57 -12.81 0.54
CA PHE A 123 -8.66 -13.32 -0.82
C PHE A 123 -8.07 -14.75 -0.93
N ALA A 124 -7.06 -15.09 -0.11
CA ALA A 124 -6.54 -16.45 -0.07
C ALA A 124 -7.56 -17.46 0.42
N ILE A 125 -8.40 -17.08 1.38
CA ILE A 125 -9.49 -17.95 1.89
C ILE A 125 -10.53 -18.19 0.80
N ASP A 126 -10.77 -17.19 -0.05
CA ASP A 126 -11.79 -17.26 -1.09
C ASP A 126 -11.32 -18.11 -2.31
N ILE A 127 -10.01 -18.19 -2.59
CA ILE A 127 -9.48 -18.89 -3.77
C ILE A 127 -8.76 -20.20 -3.46
N ALA A 128 -8.27 -20.39 -2.23
CA ALA A 128 -7.57 -21.62 -1.84
C ALA A 128 -8.55 -22.69 -1.35
N PRO A 129 -8.29 -24.00 -1.62
CA PRO A 129 -9.02 -25.08 -1.00
C PRO A 129 -9.03 -24.95 0.53
N LYS A 130 -10.16 -25.25 1.17
CA LYS A 130 -10.37 -25.07 2.61
C LYS A 130 -9.31 -25.71 3.50
N ASN A 131 -8.79 -26.86 3.08
CA ASN A 131 -7.78 -27.63 3.83
C ASN A 131 -6.39 -26.98 3.82
N ILE A 132 -6.11 -26.04 2.92
CA ILE A 132 -4.81 -25.35 2.81
C ILE A 132 -4.92 -23.81 2.95
N SER A 133 -6.10 -23.27 3.21
CA SER A 133 -6.32 -21.81 3.27
C SER A 133 -5.43 -21.11 4.31
N GLY A 134 -5.26 -21.70 5.51
CA GLY A 134 -4.36 -21.17 6.52
C GLY A 134 -2.88 -21.17 6.09
N ALA A 135 -2.44 -22.21 5.42
CA ALA A 135 -1.10 -22.28 4.87
C ALA A 135 -0.90 -21.28 3.69
N ALA A 136 -1.94 -21.06 2.87
CA ALA A 136 -1.93 -20.05 1.82
C ALA A 136 -1.80 -18.63 2.39
N MET A 137 -2.53 -18.32 3.46
CA MET A 137 -2.38 -17.03 4.18
C MET A 137 -0.96 -16.84 4.71
N GLY A 138 -0.39 -17.86 5.34
CA GLY A 138 1.00 -17.82 5.83
C GLY A 138 2.02 -17.61 4.72
N PHE A 139 1.82 -18.25 3.57
CA PHE A 139 2.65 -18.08 2.38
C PHE A 139 2.57 -16.63 1.83
N ILE A 140 1.37 -16.08 1.71
CA ILE A 140 1.18 -14.68 1.29
C ILE A 140 1.82 -13.72 2.29
N GLY A 141 1.66 -13.97 3.60
CA GLY A 141 2.30 -13.19 4.65
C GLY A 141 3.83 -13.17 4.53
N LEU A 142 4.45 -14.31 4.18
CA LEU A 142 5.88 -14.38 3.91
C LEU A 142 6.28 -13.44 2.76
N PHE A 143 5.55 -13.48 1.64
CA PHE A 143 5.80 -12.58 0.49
C PHE A 143 5.62 -11.12 0.86
N SER A 144 4.59 -10.80 1.64
CA SER A 144 4.31 -9.45 2.12
C SER A 144 5.49 -8.87 2.90
N TYR A 145 6.04 -9.63 3.84
CA TYR A 145 7.17 -9.17 4.65
C TYR A 145 8.52 -9.19 3.91
N ILE A 146 8.68 -10.07 2.91
CA ILE A 146 9.81 -9.95 1.97
C ILE A 146 9.73 -8.63 1.21
N GLY A 147 8.54 -8.27 0.70
CA GLY A 147 8.31 -6.97 0.05
C GLY A 147 8.64 -5.79 0.96
N ALA A 148 8.18 -5.83 2.21
CA ALA A 148 8.47 -4.82 3.23
C ALA A 148 9.98 -4.67 3.48
N GLY A 149 10.70 -5.78 3.68
CA GLY A 149 12.14 -5.75 3.91
C GLY A 149 12.95 -5.27 2.71
N LEU A 150 12.55 -5.68 1.50
CA LEU A 150 13.17 -5.20 0.26
C LEU A 150 12.92 -3.71 0.06
N GLN A 151 11.71 -3.24 0.37
CA GLN A 151 11.35 -1.82 0.29
C GLN A 151 12.29 -0.96 1.14
N GLU A 152 12.54 -1.31 2.41
CA GLU A 152 13.41 -0.53 3.29
C GLU A 152 14.82 -0.39 2.69
N LYS A 153 15.38 -1.49 2.21
CA LYS A 153 16.70 -1.49 1.60
C LYS A 153 16.75 -0.72 0.29
N ILE A 154 15.78 -0.93 -0.60
CA ILE A 154 15.74 -0.25 -1.90
C ILE A 154 15.50 1.25 -1.70
N SER A 155 14.56 1.65 -0.85
CA SER A 155 14.29 3.07 -0.58
C SER A 155 15.51 3.78 0.01
N SER A 156 16.23 3.15 0.94
CA SER A 156 17.46 3.73 1.49
C SER A 156 18.57 3.95 0.45
N LEU A 157 18.56 3.19 -0.66
CA LEU A 157 19.50 3.38 -1.77
C LEU A 157 19.00 4.41 -2.81
N LEU A 158 17.69 4.55 -2.95
CA LEU A 158 17.07 5.48 -3.90
C LEU A 158 16.95 6.89 -3.35
N ILE A 159 16.79 7.04 -2.03
CA ILE A 159 16.76 8.35 -1.37
C ILE A 159 18.19 8.90 -1.33
N LYS A 160 18.45 9.88 -2.18
CA LYS A 160 19.77 10.50 -2.29
C LYS A 160 19.90 11.63 -1.28
N THR A 161 21.07 11.73 -0.68
CA THR A 161 21.43 12.84 0.23
C THR A 161 22.57 13.63 -0.40
N SER A 162 22.48 14.95 -0.42
CA SER A 162 23.56 15.86 -0.77
C SER A 162 23.77 16.85 0.36
N THR A 163 25.00 17.32 0.54
CA THR A 163 25.32 18.34 1.53
C THR A 163 25.44 19.67 0.81
N GLU A 164 24.76 20.69 1.28
CA GLU A 164 24.92 22.04 0.74
C GLU A 164 26.28 22.61 1.18
N ASN A 165 27.03 23.15 0.24
CA ASN A 165 28.44 23.48 0.41
C ASN A 165 28.72 24.55 1.52
N ASP A 166 27.71 25.26 2.01
CA ASP A 166 27.88 26.34 2.99
C ASP A 166 27.23 26.11 4.36
N THR A 167 26.27 25.19 4.50
CA THR A 167 25.45 25.08 5.73
C THR A 167 25.56 23.74 6.46
N SER A 168 26.24 22.74 5.91
CA SER A 168 26.27 21.35 6.41
C SER A 168 24.86 20.71 6.54
N GLU A 169 23.84 21.30 5.94
CA GLU A 169 22.49 20.75 5.93
C GLU A 169 22.37 19.62 4.90
N LEU A 170 21.71 18.54 5.29
CA LEU A 170 21.44 17.40 4.42
C LEU A 170 20.19 17.67 3.59
N LEU A 171 20.35 17.75 2.28
CA LEU A 171 19.25 17.84 1.34
C LEU A 171 18.85 16.43 0.89
N TYR A 172 17.57 16.11 1.02
CA TYR A 172 17.02 14.83 0.62
C TYR A 172 16.35 14.91 -0.75
N ASN A 173 16.60 13.93 -1.61
CA ASN A 173 15.87 13.75 -2.87
C ASN A 173 15.16 12.40 -2.86
N PHE A 174 13.84 12.44 -3.01
CA PHE A 174 12.94 11.28 -2.98
C PHE A 174 12.45 10.86 -4.36
N ASP A 175 12.82 11.53 -5.46
CA ASP A 175 12.21 11.33 -6.78
C ASP A 175 12.24 9.86 -7.23
N ASP A 176 13.42 9.21 -7.16
CA ASP A 176 13.57 7.82 -7.56
C ASP A 176 12.79 6.87 -6.64
N ALA A 177 12.73 7.19 -5.34
CA ALA A 177 11.98 6.41 -4.36
C ALA A 177 10.46 6.53 -4.57
N ILE A 178 9.96 7.72 -4.86
CA ILE A 178 8.54 7.98 -5.16
C ILE A 178 8.11 7.18 -6.40
N ILE A 179 8.92 7.20 -7.48
CA ILE A 179 8.64 6.41 -8.68
C ILE A 179 8.55 4.92 -8.34
N PHE A 180 9.48 4.41 -7.53
CA PHE A 180 9.47 3.01 -7.09
C PHE A 180 8.21 2.67 -6.29
N TRP A 181 7.79 3.53 -5.36
CA TRP A 181 6.62 3.30 -4.52
C TRP A 181 5.30 3.33 -5.32
N VAL A 182 5.13 4.31 -6.20
CA VAL A 182 3.96 4.41 -7.07
C VAL A 182 3.91 3.23 -8.05
N PHE A 183 5.05 2.86 -8.63
CA PHE A 183 5.13 1.71 -9.53
C PHE A 183 4.76 0.41 -8.82
N ALA A 184 5.22 0.20 -7.59
CA ALA A 184 4.86 -0.97 -6.79
C ALA A 184 3.34 -1.07 -6.54
N SER A 185 2.67 0.06 -6.25
CA SER A 185 1.21 0.10 -6.11
C SER A 185 0.50 -0.27 -7.42
N ILE A 186 0.93 0.29 -8.55
CA ILE A 186 0.37 -0.03 -9.87
C ILE A 186 0.55 -1.52 -10.19
N VAL A 187 1.72 -2.10 -9.91
CA VAL A 187 1.97 -3.54 -10.11
C VAL A 187 1.05 -4.38 -9.24
N SER A 188 0.89 -4.03 -7.95
CA SER A 188 -0.05 -4.71 -7.05
C SER A 188 -1.47 -4.68 -7.60
N PHE A 189 -1.91 -3.53 -8.10
CA PHE A 189 -3.22 -3.36 -8.70
C PHE A 189 -3.41 -4.25 -9.94
N ILE A 190 -2.45 -4.27 -10.85
CA ILE A 190 -2.51 -5.11 -12.08
C ILE A 190 -2.55 -6.60 -11.71
N LEU A 191 -1.72 -7.03 -10.76
CA LEU A 191 -1.69 -8.42 -10.30
C LEU A 191 -3.02 -8.82 -9.64
N SER A 192 -3.63 -7.93 -8.87
CA SER A 192 -4.94 -8.18 -8.26
C SER A 192 -6.05 -8.29 -9.31
N LEU A 193 -5.99 -7.54 -10.41
CA LEU A 193 -6.90 -7.67 -11.53
C LEU A 193 -6.77 -9.02 -12.27
N ALA A 194 -5.58 -9.58 -12.34
CA ALA A 194 -5.38 -10.90 -12.94
C ALA A 194 -6.15 -12.02 -12.20
N LEU A 195 -6.56 -11.76 -10.97
CA LEU A 195 -7.38 -12.67 -10.17
C LEU A 195 -8.89 -12.45 -10.29
N TRP A 196 -9.35 -11.56 -11.17
CA TRP A 196 -10.76 -11.13 -11.32
C TRP A 196 -11.77 -12.28 -11.44
N ASN A 197 -11.45 -13.28 -12.23
CA ASN A 197 -12.34 -14.40 -12.53
C ASN A 197 -12.02 -15.68 -11.73
N LYS A 198 -11.08 -15.60 -10.77
CA LYS A 198 -10.72 -16.78 -9.97
C LYS A 198 -11.81 -17.07 -8.94
N LYS A 199 -12.27 -18.32 -8.96
CA LYS A 199 -13.15 -18.93 -7.96
C LYS A 199 -12.36 -19.97 -7.19
N THR A 200 -12.92 -20.44 -6.07
CA THR A 200 -12.34 -21.55 -5.28
C THR A 200 -11.95 -22.71 -6.21
N GLU A 201 -10.69 -23.11 -6.14
CA GLU A 201 -10.18 -24.29 -6.83
C GLU A 201 -10.45 -25.49 -5.89
N ASP A 202 -11.58 -26.21 -6.12
CA ASP A 202 -11.94 -27.43 -5.40
C ASP A 202 -11.02 -28.60 -5.77
#